data_49d69fd0d884fbee9f9695678a38aad3
#
_entry.id   49d69fd0d884fbee9f9695678a38aad3
#
_cell.length_a   1.000
_cell.length_b   1.000
_cell.length_c   1.000
_cell.angle_alpha   90.00
_cell.angle_beta   90.00
_cell.angle_gamma   90.00
#
_symmetry.space_group_name_H-M   'P 1'
#
loop_
_entity.id
_entity.type
_entity.pdbx_description
1 polymer ?
#
loop_
_entity_poly.entity_id
_entity_poly.type
_entity_poly.pdbx_seq_one_letter_code
_entity_poly.pdbx_strand_id
1 'polypeptide(L)'
;MTISKTKSSFYRRLYVAYLIDSGTASVPEIMATTGMPRRTAQDTIAALEELDIVCEFEQREGARNHQGGYVIRDWGAVRREWVVEQHRRIAAALEYPAQ
;
A
#
# COMPACT_ATOMS: atom_id res chain seq x y z
N MET A 1 -13.81 -15.76 -7.06
CA MET A 1 -12.84 -16.26 -8.04
C MET A 1 -11.44 -16.16 -7.47
N THR A 2 -10.70 -17.25 -7.57
CA THR A 2 -9.35 -17.30 -7.00
C THR A 2 -8.36 -16.74 -8.00
N ILE A 3 -7.49 -15.83 -7.55
CA ILE A 3 -6.41 -15.32 -8.38
C ILE A 3 -5.11 -16.06 -8.04
N SER A 4 -4.16 -16.04 -8.97
CA SER A 4 -2.86 -16.69 -8.75
C SER A 4 -2.08 -16.02 -7.63
N LYS A 5 -1.10 -16.73 -7.08
CA LYS A 5 -0.23 -16.18 -6.04
C LYS A 5 0.56 -14.98 -6.58
N THR A 6 1.01 -15.06 -7.82
CA THR A 6 1.74 -13.96 -8.47
C THR A 6 0.85 -12.71 -8.57
N LYS A 7 -0.37 -12.89 -9.03
CA LYS A 7 -1.30 -11.77 -9.17
C LYS A 7 -1.70 -11.21 -7.81
N SER A 8 -1.95 -12.09 -6.84
CA SER A 8 -2.30 -11.69 -5.48
C SER A 8 -1.18 -10.84 -4.86
N SER A 9 0.06 -11.29 -5.00
CA SER A 9 1.22 -10.56 -4.49
C SER A 9 1.38 -9.21 -5.16
N PHE A 10 1.21 -9.17 -6.48
CA PHE A 10 1.29 -7.94 -7.27
C PHE A 10 0.19 -6.97 -6.85
N TYR A 11 -1.04 -7.44 -6.78
CA TYR A 11 -2.19 -6.62 -6.38
C TYR A 11 -2.04 -6.07 -4.97
N ARG A 12 -1.47 -6.86 -4.05
CA ARG A 12 -1.23 -6.40 -2.68
C ARG A 12 -0.28 -5.21 -2.66
N ARG A 13 0.78 -5.27 -3.46
CA ARG A 13 1.71 -4.14 -3.59
C ARG A 13 1.02 -2.91 -4.15
N LEU A 14 0.24 -3.07 -5.20
CA LEU A 14 -0.51 -1.96 -5.79
C LEU A 14 -1.47 -1.33 -4.79
N TYR A 15 -2.18 -2.16 -4.04
CA TYR A 15 -3.17 -1.66 -3.09
C TYR A 15 -2.54 -0.93 -1.92
N VAL A 16 -1.42 -1.46 -1.40
CA VAL A 16 -0.70 -0.78 -0.31
C VAL A 16 -0.16 0.56 -0.79
N ALA A 17 0.39 0.61 -2.01
CA ALA A 17 0.85 1.88 -2.59
C ALA A 17 -0.31 2.87 -2.71
N TYR A 18 -1.48 2.40 -3.16
CA TYR A 18 -2.68 3.23 -3.25
C TYR A 18 -3.08 3.78 -1.88
N LEU A 19 -3.11 2.92 -0.86
CA LEU A 19 -3.48 3.35 0.50
C LEU A 19 -2.54 4.42 1.01
N ILE A 20 -1.24 4.22 0.84
CA ILE A 20 -0.23 5.20 1.25
C ILE A 20 -0.44 6.53 0.52
N ASP A 21 -0.63 6.47 -0.78
CA ASP A 21 -0.83 7.66 -1.61
C ASP A 21 -2.09 8.43 -1.22
N SER A 22 -3.11 7.72 -0.75
CA SER A 22 -4.38 8.33 -0.38
C SER A 22 -4.47 8.74 1.10
N GLY A 23 -3.39 8.57 1.86
CA GLY A 23 -3.34 9.05 3.24
C GLY A 23 -3.39 7.97 4.31
N THR A 24 -3.64 6.71 3.95
CA THR A 24 -3.56 5.58 4.89
C THR A 24 -2.10 5.13 4.91
N ALA A 25 -1.29 5.87 5.63
CA ALA A 25 0.14 5.90 5.40
C ALA A 25 1.00 5.34 6.55
N SER A 26 0.41 4.56 7.44
CA SER A 26 1.17 3.92 8.51
C SER A 26 0.83 2.43 8.54
N VAL A 27 1.74 1.63 9.11
CA VAL A 27 1.52 0.19 9.24
C VAL A 27 0.24 -0.09 10.05
N PRO A 28 0.01 0.54 11.22
CA PRO A 28 -1.25 0.32 11.94
C PRO A 28 -2.50 0.66 11.14
N GLU A 29 -2.47 1.76 10.38
CA GLU A 29 -3.61 2.16 9.55
C GLU A 29 -3.87 1.17 8.42
N ILE A 30 -2.81 0.68 7.79
CA ILE A 30 -2.92 -0.32 6.73
C ILE A 30 -3.51 -1.62 7.30
N MET A 31 -3.04 -2.04 8.47
CA MET A 31 -3.57 -3.22 9.16
C MET A 31 -5.06 -3.07 9.46
N ALA A 32 -5.45 -1.91 9.97
CA ALA A 32 -6.85 -1.63 10.31
C ALA A 32 -7.74 -1.65 9.07
N THR A 33 -7.24 -1.13 7.97
CA THR A 33 -8.00 -1.02 6.72
C THR A 33 -8.15 -2.36 6.01
N THR A 34 -7.11 -3.18 6.00
CA THR A 34 -7.06 -4.41 5.20
C THR A 34 -7.24 -5.68 6.00
N GLY A 35 -6.92 -5.65 7.28
CA GLY A 35 -6.89 -6.85 8.10
C GLY A 35 -5.61 -7.65 7.96
N MET A 36 -4.64 -7.19 7.17
CA MET A 36 -3.40 -7.95 7.01
C MET A 36 -2.55 -7.88 8.28
N PRO A 37 -1.76 -8.94 8.54
CA PRO A 37 -0.83 -8.94 9.68
C PRO A 37 0.22 -7.85 9.52
N ARG A 38 0.77 -7.39 10.64
CA ARG A 38 1.82 -6.36 10.65
C ARG A 38 3.00 -6.74 9.75
N ARG A 39 3.46 -7.97 9.87
CA ARG A 39 4.60 -8.42 9.06
C ARG A 39 4.30 -8.34 7.56
N THR A 40 3.10 -8.73 7.16
CA THR A 40 2.69 -8.65 5.77
C THR A 40 2.70 -7.20 5.28
N ALA A 41 2.18 -6.28 6.11
CA ALA A 41 2.19 -4.85 5.75
C ALA A 41 3.62 -4.34 5.60
N GLN A 42 4.49 -4.65 6.54
CA GLN A 42 5.90 -4.23 6.50
C GLN A 42 6.62 -4.80 5.29
N ASP A 43 6.45 -6.09 5.02
CA ASP A 43 7.09 -6.76 3.90
C ASP A 43 6.59 -6.21 2.56
N THR A 44 5.30 -5.88 2.48
CA THR A 44 4.71 -5.34 1.26
C THR A 44 5.25 -3.94 0.98
N ILE A 45 5.36 -3.10 2.02
CA ILE A 45 5.94 -1.77 1.86
C ILE A 45 7.38 -1.88 1.37
N ALA A 46 8.17 -2.77 1.98
CA ALA A 46 9.56 -2.98 1.57
C ALA A 46 9.64 -3.46 0.12
N ALA A 47 8.67 -4.27 -0.32
CA ALA A 47 8.67 -4.84 -1.66
C ALA A 47 8.25 -3.85 -2.76
N LEU A 48 7.77 -2.66 -2.40
CA LEU A 48 7.40 -1.66 -3.41
C LEU A 48 8.59 -1.27 -4.28
N GLU A 49 9.80 -1.32 -3.75
CA GLU A 49 11.00 -1.01 -4.53
C GLU A 49 11.21 -1.98 -5.69
N GLU A 50 10.68 -3.20 -5.60
CA GLU A 50 10.78 -4.17 -6.69
C GLU A 50 9.96 -3.76 -7.91
N LEU A 51 9.05 -2.81 -7.75
CA LEU A 51 8.28 -2.21 -8.84
C LEU A 51 8.84 -0.84 -9.19
N ASP A 52 10.01 -0.50 -8.68
CA ASP A 52 10.66 0.80 -8.81
C ASP A 52 9.80 1.94 -8.23
N ILE A 53 8.90 1.61 -7.33
CA ILE A 53 8.12 2.60 -6.60
C ILE A 53 9.00 3.14 -5.48
N VAL A 54 9.14 4.46 -5.43
CA VAL A 54 9.91 5.12 -4.37
C VAL A 54 8.95 5.47 -3.24
N CYS A 55 9.07 4.73 -2.14
CA CYS A 55 8.24 4.91 -0.96
C CYS A 55 9.17 5.20 0.22
N GLU A 56 8.95 6.32 0.88
CA GLU A 56 9.81 6.76 1.96
C GLU A 56 8.99 7.05 3.21
N PHE A 57 9.58 6.81 4.37
CA PHE A 57 8.96 7.22 5.62
C PHE A 57 9.34 8.68 5.88
N GLU A 58 8.33 9.51 6.12
CA GLU A 58 8.53 10.92 6.40
C GLU A 58 8.02 11.21 7.79
N GLN A 59 8.93 11.69 8.66
CA GLN A 59 8.53 12.08 10.00
C GLN A 59 7.93 13.48 9.96
N ARG A 60 6.76 13.61 10.60
CA ARG A 60 6.08 14.91 10.63
C ARG A 60 6.87 15.86 11.50
N GLU A 61 7.17 17.04 10.96
CA GLU A 61 7.93 18.08 11.68
C GLU A 61 7.17 18.52 12.92
N GLY A 62 7.88 18.61 14.05
CA GLY A 62 7.30 19.02 15.32
C GLY A 62 6.44 17.95 15.99
N ALA A 63 6.30 16.80 15.39
CA ALA A 63 5.51 15.72 15.96
C ALA A 63 6.24 15.06 17.12
N ARG A 64 5.49 14.74 18.18
CA ARG A 64 6.00 13.94 19.28
C ARG A 64 5.77 12.46 18.98
N ASN A 65 6.53 11.59 19.65
CA ASN A 65 6.34 10.14 19.57
C ASN A 65 6.59 9.58 18.17
N HIS A 66 7.50 10.19 17.43
CA HIS A 66 7.90 9.71 16.10
C HIS A 66 6.73 9.56 15.14
N GLN A 67 5.73 10.41 15.27
CA GLN A 67 4.61 10.40 14.35
C GLN A 67 5.07 10.78 12.95
N GLY A 68 4.55 10.06 11.97
CA GLY A 68 4.88 10.29 10.59
C GLY A 68 4.11 9.30 9.75
N GLY A 69 4.44 9.26 8.47
CA GLY A 69 3.81 8.35 7.56
C GLY A 69 4.66 8.09 6.35
N TYR A 70 4.29 7.06 5.61
CA TYR A 70 4.94 6.78 4.33
C TYR A 70 4.39 7.72 3.27
N VAL A 71 5.22 8.01 2.28
CA VAL A 71 4.81 8.79 1.11
C VAL A 71 5.33 8.10 -0.14
N ILE A 72 4.56 8.18 -1.21
CA ILE A 72 5.00 7.69 -2.51
C ILE A 72 5.60 8.87 -3.25
N ARG A 73 6.90 8.80 -3.52
CA ARG A 73 7.62 9.85 -4.25
C ARG A 73 7.57 9.64 -5.76
N ASP A 74 7.53 8.37 -6.18
CA ASP A 74 7.54 8.01 -7.59
C ASP A 74 6.82 6.67 -7.73
N TRP A 75 5.92 6.57 -8.68
CA TRP A 75 5.17 5.33 -8.90
C TRP A 75 5.95 4.31 -9.74
N GLY A 76 7.15 4.66 -10.23
CA GLY A 76 8.04 3.74 -10.91
C GLY A 76 7.41 3.12 -12.15
N ALA A 77 7.41 1.80 -12.17
CA ALA A 77 6.88 1.04 -13.30
C ALA A 77 5.35 0.98 -13.33
N VAL A 78 4.68 1.52 -12.31
CA VAL A 78 3.23 1.40 -12.15
C VAL A 78 2.55 2.73 -12.51
N ARG A 79 1.47 2.64 -13.28
CA ARG A 79 0.69 3.82 -13.62
C ARG A 79 -0.32 4.10 -12.51
N ARG A 80 -0.10 5.21 -11.82
CA ARG A 80 -0.92 5.62 -10.69
C ARG A 80 -2.40 5.69 -11.04
N GLU A 81 -2.72 6.30 -12.18
CA GLU A 81 -4.11 6.51 -12.61
C GLU A 81 -4.86 5.18 -12.75
N TRP A 82 -4.18 4.17 -13.27
CA TRP A 82 -4.78 2.85 -13.41
C TRP A 82 -5.13 2.25 -12.04
N VAL A 83 -4.20 2.38 -11.09
CA VAL A 83 -4.41 1.85 -9.74
C VAL A 83 -5.56 2.58 -9.05
N VAL A 84 -5.60 3.91 -9.16
CA VAL A 84 -6.66 4.70 -8.56
C VAL A 84 -8.02 4.29 -9.13
N GLU A 85 -8.12 4.13 -10.44
CA GLU A 85 -9.36 3.71 -11.09
C GLU A 85 -9.77 2.30 -10.69
N GLN A 86 -8.80 1.40 -10.49
CA GLN A 86 -9.06 -0.02 -10.26
C GLN A 86 -9.01 -0.44 -8.79
N HIS A 87 -8.81 0.49 -7.86
CA HIS A 87 -8.55 0.13 -6.46
C HIS A 87 -9.66 -0.71 -5.83
N ARG A 88 -10.92 -0.47 -6.18
CA ARG A 88 -12.04 -1.25 -5.64
C ARG A 88 -12.03 -2.68 -6.16
N ARG A 89 -11.72 -2.85 -7.44
CA ARG A 89 -11.62 -4.17 -8.05
C ARG A 89 -10.45 -4.94 -7.46
N ILE A 90 -9.33 -4.25 -7.23
CA ILE A 90 -8.14 -4.84 -6.62
C ILE A 90 -8.46 -5.30 -5.19
N ALA A 91 -9.09 -4.44 -4.40
CA ALA A 91 -9.48 -4.79 -3.03
C ALA A 91 -10.42 -6.00 -3.01
N ALA A 92 -11.40 -6.04 -3.91
CA ALA A 92 -12.33 -7.16 -4.00
C ALA A 92 -11.61 -8.45 -4.35
N ALA A 93 -10.65 -8.40 -5.27
CA ALA A 93 -9.87 -9.58 -5.65
C ALA A 93 -9.03 -10.10 -4.49
N LEU A 94 -8.58 -9.20 -3.60
CA LEU A 94 -7.80 -9.55 -2.42
C LEU A 94 -8.69 -9.87 -1.21
N GLU A 95 -9.99 -9.72 -1.37
CA GLU A 95 -10.97 -9.93 -0.30
C GLU A 95 -10.79 -8.96 0.87
N TYR A 96 -10.36 -7.74 0.57
CA TYR A 96 -10.26 -6.68 1.56
C TYR A 96 -11.57 -5.91 1.67
N PRO A 97 -11.83 -5.29 2.84
CA PRO A 97 -13.04 -4.48 3.00
C PRO A 97 -13.13 -3.35 1.97
N ALA A 98 -14.34 -3.04 1.55
CA ALA A 98 -14.56 -1.93 0.63
C ALA A 98 -14.24 -0.59 1.32
N GLN A 99 -13.66 0.33 0.57
CA GLN A 99 -13.34 1.67 1.04
C GLN A 99 -14.32 2.68 0.52
#